data_b97fe6455f8914109c2d8ec156126ae8
#
_entry.id   b97fe6455f8914109c2d8ec156126ae8
#
_cell.length_a   1.000
_cell.length_b   1.000
_cell.length_c   1.000
_cell.angle_alpha   90.00
_cell.angle_beta   90.00
_cell.angle_gamma   90.00
#
_symmetry.space_group_name_H-M   'P 1'
#
loop_
_entity.id
_entity.type
_entity.pdbx_description
1 polymer ?
#
loop_
_entity_poly.entity_id
_entity_poly.type
_entity_poly.pdbx_seq_one_letter_code
_entity_poly.pdbx_strand_id
1 'polypeptide(L)'
;MIRQVLPPSVEQLEAARRVIADHLIATPTITLSLRGRPVLVKMESLQPTGSFKVRGALAAVDAARRDDPNGAVITASAGNHGLGIAYASSVLGVPATVVVPKNASAAKVKKLGNYMIELIQFGSSFDEAQAHGMALAEERSIRFISPFNNSDVIAGQSTVFDEILLQAPELEHLVISVGGGGLLSGALISRDAHGRADIRVTGVQPYESAALYHVLRGASMAEVVHRPTIADGLAGGGDDGSVTNDLIASHDVPLLLVPEIEIRRAVREAAENNGIVIEGSASASYAAITNDLVDDATSRVGFIASGRNISLELLLEILQEPLA
;
A
#
# COMPACT_ATOMS: atom_id res chain seq x y z
N MET A 1 22.65 2.73 15.91
CA MET A 1 21.47 3.56 16.24
C MET A 1 20.58 3.58 15.03
N ILE A 2 19.36 3.04 15.10
CA ILE A 2 18.37 3.16 14.03
C ILE A 2 18.02 4.64 13.92
N ARG A 3 18.35 5.25 12.78
CA ARG A 3 18.06 6.67 12.52
C ARG A 3 16.54 6.83 12.47
N GLN A 4 15.98 7.72 13.27
CA GLN A 4 14.54 8.02 13.26
C GLN A 4 14.12 8.46 11.86
N VAL A 5 13.10 7.81 11.30
CA VAL A 5 12.51 8.22 10.03
C VAL A 5 11.68 9.48 10.27
N LEU A 6 11.86 10.48 9.41
CA LEU A 6 11.10 11.74 9.46
C LEU A 6 10.05 11.78 8.35
N PRO A 7 9.02 12.62 8.46
CA PRO A 7 8.14 12.91 7.34
C PRO A 7 8.93 13.37 6.11
N PRO A 8 8.46 13.10 4.88
CA PRO A 8 9.16 13.53 3.67
C PRO A 8 9.29 15.05 3.60
N SER A 9 10.46 15.51 3.20
CA SER A 9 10.71 16.93 2.91
C SER A 9 10.07 17.35 1.58
N VAL A 10 9.95 18.67 1.35
CA VAL A 10 9.47 19.22 0.07
C VAL A 10 10.32 18.71 -1.10
N GLU A 11 11.65 18.65 -0.92
CA GLU A 11 12.58 18.15 -1.94
C GLU A 11 12.32 16.68 -2.29
N GLN A 12 12.00 15.84 -1.28
CA GLN A 12 11.66 14.43 -1.50
C GLN A 12 10.33 14.28 -2.23
N LEU A 13 9.32 15.10 -1.90
CA LEU A 13 8.04 15.13 -2.61
C LEU A 13 8.21 15.53 -4.08
N GLU A 14 8.99 16.56 -4.36
CA GLU A 14 9.28 17.01 -5.73
C GLU A 14 10.10 15.98 -6.51
N ALA A 15 11.09 15.34 -5.89
CA ALA A 15 11.86 14.28 -6.51
C ALA A 15 10.99 13.07 -6.85
N ALA A 16 10.08 12.68 -5.93
CA ALA A 16 9.13 11.61 -6.16
C ALA A 16 8.20 11.92 -7.35
N ARG A 17 7.66 13.15 -7.43
CA ARG A 17 6.82 13.57 -8.57
C ARG A 17 7.57 13.45 -9.90
N ARG A 18 8.84 13.88 -9.95
CA ARG A 18 9.65 13.80 -11.18
C ARG A 18 9.88 12.36 -11.61
N VAL A 19 10.43 11.51 -10.72
CA VAL A 19 10.76 10.11 -11.09
C VAL A 19 9.50 9.30 -11.46
N ILE A 20 8.37 9.59 -10.82
CA ILE A 20 7.11 8.92 -11.15
C ILE A 20 6.59 9.37 -12.51
N ALA A 21 6.62 10.67 -12.82
CA ALA A 21 6.19 11.19 -14.13
C ALA A 21 7.08 10.67 -15.27
N ASP A 22 8.38 10.42 -15.01
CA ASP A 22 9.32 9.88 -16.01
C ASP A 22 9.08 8.39 -16.31
N HIS A 23 8.52 7.62 -15.37
CA HIS A 23 8.46 6.16 -15.46
C HIS A 23 7.06 5.54 -15.41
N LEU A 24 6.05 6.28 -14.95
CA LEU A 24 4.68 5.80 -14.84
C LEU A 24 3.70 6.72 -15.58
N ILE A 25 2.68 6.10 -16.15
CA ILE A 25 1.52 6.82 -16.64
C ILE A 25 0.52 6.98 -15.49
N ALA A 26 -0.06 8.17 -15.34
CA ALA A 26 -1.10 8.42 -14.37
C ALA A 26 -2.27 7.44 -14.57
N THR A 27 -2.65 6.72 -13.53
CA THR A 27 -3.81 5.83 -13.61
C THR A 27 -5.10 6.64 -13.62
N PRO A 28 -6.17 6.19 -14.29
CA PRO A 28 -7.42 6.95 -14.31
C PRO A 28 -8.13 6.93 -12.95
N THR A 29 -8.85 8.01 -12.67
CA THR A 29 -9.93 8.02 -11.69
C THR A 29 -11.24 7.90 -12.46
N ILE A 30 -12.03 6.86 -12.16
CA ILE A 30 -13.30 6.56 -12.82
C ILE A 30 -14.44 6.58 -11.80
N THR A 31 -15.66 6.75 -12.29
CA THR A 31 -16.84 6.60 -11.44
C THR A 31 -17.44 5.21 -11.63
N LEU A 32 -17.59 4.46 -10.55
CA LEU A 32 -18.31 3.19 -10.52
C LEU A 32 -19.62 3.35 -9.75
N SER A 33 -20.59 2.50 -10.04
CA SER A 33 -21.82 2.39 -9.24
C SER A 33 -21.65 1.27 -8.22
N LEU A 34 -21.53 1.64 -6.93
CA LEU A 34 -21.48 0.67 -5.83
C LEU A 34 -22.84 0.65 -5.15
N ARG A 35 -23.60 -0.43 -5.35
CA ARG A 35 -24.98 -0.59 -4.84
C ARG A 35 -25.86 0.62 -5.16
N GLY A 36 -25.73 1.17 -6.39
CA GLY A 36 -26.51 2.32 -6.85
C GLY A 36 -25.95 3.70 -6.48
N ARG A 37 -24.87 3.77 -5.71
CA ARG A 37 -24.17 5.03 -5.36
C ARG A 37 -23.01 5.28 -6.33
N PRO A 38 -22.88 6.49 -6.90
CA PRO A 38 -21.68 6.85 -7.66
C PRO A 38 -20.49 7.02 -6.71
N VAL A 39 -19.40 6.31 -6.98
CA VAL A 39 -18.17 6.35 -6.17
C VAL A 39 -16.97 6.56 -7.09
N LEU A 40 -16.10 7.50 -6.76
CA LEU A 40 -14.86 7.77 -7.46
C LEU A 40 -13.82 6.70 -7.12
N VAL A 41 -13.18 6.12 -8.13
CA VAL A 41 -12.21 5.03 -7.93
C VAL A 41 -10.89 5.36 -8.62
N LYS A 42 -9.85 5.56 -7.85
CA LYS A 42 -8.47 5.68 -8.36
C LYS A 42 -7.91 4.31 -8.68
N MET A 43 -7.64 4.03 -9.94
CA MET A 43 -7.32 2.69 -10.45
C MET A 43 -5.83 2.34 -10.34
N GLU A 44 -5.26 2.36 -9.13
CA GLU A 44 -3.85 1.97 -8.90
C GLU A 44 -3.56 0.48 -9.16
N SER A 45 -4.59 -0.32 -9.23
CA SER A 45 -4.51 -1.70 -9.73
C SER A 45 -4.02 -1.81 -11.17
N LEU A 46 -4.09 -0.74 -11.96
CA LEU A 46 -3.62 -0.68 -13.36
C LEU A 46 -2.12 -0.37 -13.49
N GLN A 47 -1.43 -0.07 -12.40
CA GLN A 47 0.02 0.13 -12.43
C GLN A 47 0.76 -1.11 -12.99
N PRO A 48 1.97 -0.95 -13.58
CA PRO A 48 2.72 -2.06 -14.20
C PRO A 48 2.93 -3.26 -13.30
N THR A 49 3.14 -3.04 -11.99
CA THR A 49 3.28 -4.10 -10.98
C THR A 49 1.96 -4.59 -10.41
N GLY A 50 0.83 -4.06 -10.88
CA GLY A 50 -0.51 -4.39 -10.39
C GLY A 50 -0.88 -3.73 -9.06
N SER A 51 -0.13 -2.74 -8.57
CA SER A 51 -0.44 -2.01 -7.34
C SER A 51 0.27 -0.66 -7.23
N PHE A 52 -0.23 0.23 -6.37
CA PHE A 52 0.34 1.54 -6.06
C PHE A 52 1.77 1.51 -5.53
N LYS A 53 2.21 0.38 -4.98
CA LYS A 53 3.53 0.23 -4.32
C LYS A 53 4.70 0.59 -5.23
N VAL A 54 4.54 0.49 -6.54
CA VAL A 54 5.56 0.86 -7.52
C VAL A 54 5.98 2.33 -7.40
N ARG A 55 5.06 3.24 -7.00
CA ARG A 55 5.35 4.67 -6.84
C ARG A 55 6.38 4.93 -5.73
N GLY A 56 6.09 4.43 -4.52
CA GLY A 56 7.03 4.55 -3.40
C GLY A 56 8.33 3.79 -3.63
N ALA A 57 8.29 2.67 -4.35
CA ALA A 57 9.49 1.93 -4.72
C ALA A 57 10.38 2.75 -5.68
N LEU A 58 9.82 3.35 -6.73
CA LEU A 58 10.55 4.23 -7.63
C LEU A 58 11.19 5.40 -6.89
N ALA A 59 10.43 6.09 -6.05
CA ALA A 59 10.94 7.23 -5.28
C ALA A 59 12.12 6.82 -4.37
N ALA A 60 11.99 5.70 -3.64
CA ALA A 60 13.03 5.25 -2.72
C ALA A 60 14.27 4.68 -3.41
N VAL A 61 14.11 3.97 -4.54
CA VAL A 61 15.25 3.46 -5.32
C VAL A 61 15.97 4.61 -6.03
N ASP A 62 15.24 5.60 -6.57
CA ASP A 62 15.85 6.80 -7.16
C ASP A 62 16.62 7.62 -6.11
N ALA A 63 16.05 7.78 -4.90
CA ALA A 63 16.75 8.44 -3.79
C ALA A 63 18.04 7.70 -3.43
N ALA A 64 18.00 6.36 -3.34
CA ALA A 64 19.18 5.55 -3.09
C ALA A 64 20.26 5.73 -4.17
N ARG A 65 19.85 5.75 -5.45
CA ARG A 65 20.75 5.97 -6.60
C ARG A 65 21.38 7.36 -6.60
N ARG A 66 20.64 8.38 -6.20
CA ARG A 66 21.17 9.75 -6.10
C ARG A 66 22.19 9.90 -4.97
N ASP A 67 22.01 9.20 -3.86
CA ASP A 67 22.92 9.22 -2.73
C ASP A 67 24.19 8.38 -2.99
N ASP A 68 24.02 7.24 -3.65
CA ASP A 68 25.12 6.37 -4.07
C ASP A 68 24.83 5.77 -5.47
N PRO A 69 25.41 6.34 -6.54
CA PRO A 69 25.16 5.88 -7.91
C PRO A 69 25.62 4.43 -8.19
N ASN A 70 26.51 3.86 -7.37
CA ASN A 70 26.97 2.48 -7.48
C ASN A 70 26.37 1.57 -6.39
N GLY A 71 25.51 2.12 -5.55
CA GLY A 71 24.90 1.42 -4.44
C GLY A 71 23.84 0.41 -4.89
N ALA A 72 23.42 -0.39 -3.93
CA ALA A 72 22.32 -1.35 -4.09
C ALA A 72 21.25 -1.12 -3.02
N VAL A 73 20.09 -1.72 -3.21
CA VAL A 73 19.00 -1.67 -2.24
C VAL A 73 18.56 -3.06 -1.83
N ILE A 74 17.98 -3.17 -0.65
CA ILE A 74 17.40 -4.42 -0.16
C ILE A 74 16.05 -4.16 0.49
N THR A 75 15.13 -5.11 0.35
CA THR A 75 13.84 -5.09 1.04
C THR A 75 13.41 -6.50 1.43
N ALA A 76 12.42 -6.60 2.31
CA ALA A 76 11.76 -7.84 2.64
C ALA A 76 10.27 -7.75 2.25
N SER A 77 9.85 -8.46 1.21
CA SER A 77 8.45 -8.53 0.80
C SER A 77 8.26 -9.53 -0.34
N ALA A 78 7.36 -10.50 -0.16
CA ALA A 78 6.93 -11.39 -1.24
C ALA A 78 5.76 -10.80 -2.08
N GLY A 79 5.19 -9.66 -1.64
CA GLY A 79 3.99 -9.05 -2.23
C GLY A 79 4.28 -7.81 -3.07
N ASN A 80 3.32 -6.89 -3.03
CA ASN A 80 3.30 -5.67 -3.85
C ASN A 80 4.55 -4.78 -3.72
N HIS A 81 5.11 -4.69 -2.51
CA HIS A 81 6.31 -3.88 -2.29
C HIS A 81 7.56 -4.52 -2.94
N GLY A 82 7.75 -5.83 -2.77
CA GLY A 82 8.84 -6.55 -3.43
C GLY A 82 8.79 -6.43 -4.94
N LEU A 83 7.58 -6.57 -5.55
CA LEU A 83 7.38 -6.34 -6.98
C LEU A 83 7.67 -4.89 -7.39
N GLY A 84 7.29 -3.92 -6.55
CA GLY A 84 7.60 -2.51 -6.77
C GLY A 84 9.11 -2.25 -6.80
N ILE A 85 9.86 -2.76 -5.81
CA ILE A 85 11.33 -2.63 -5.75
C ILE A 85 11.99 -3.33 -6.95
N ALA A 86 11.55 -4.53 -7.31
CA ALA A 86 12.09 -5.26 -8.45
C ALA A 86 11.88 -4.50 -9.78
N TYR A 87 10.71 -3.89 -9.97
CA TYR A 87 10.41 -3.03 -11.11
C TYR A 87 11.30 -1.77 -11.11
N ALA A 88 11.33 -1.04 -10.00
CA ALA A 88 12.11 0.18 -9.86
C ALA A 88 13.62 -0.08 -10.09
N SER A 89 14.15 -1.16 -9.54
CA SER A 89 15.50 -1.64 -9.78
C SER A 89 15.78 -1.83 -11.27
N SER A 90 14.87 -2.50 -11.99
CA SER A 90 15.04 -2.78 -13.41
C SER A 90 15.04 -1.52 -14.28
N VAL A 91 14.14 -0.56 -14.00
CA VAL A 91 14.02 0.65 -14.83
C VAL A 91 15.06 1.71 -14.51
N LEU A 92 15.58 1.73 -13.25
CA LEU A 92 16.58 2.70 -12.80
C LEU A 92 18.02 2.14 -12.88
N GLY A 93 18.19 0.85 -13.19
CA GLY A 93 19.50 0.21 -13.26
C GLY A 93 20.20 0.05 -11.91
N VAL A 94 19.45 -0.03 -10.80
CA VAL A 94 19.99 -0.17 -9.44
C VAL A 94 19.90 -1.63 -9.01
N PRO A 95 20.98 -2.29 -8.59
CA PRO A 95 20.93 -3.65 -8.07
C PRO A 95 20.01 -3.75 -6.85
N ALA A 96 19.16 -4.78 -6.81
CA ALA A 96 18.28 -4.98 -5.68
C ALA A 96 18.28 -6.42 -5.18
N THR A 97 18.19 -6.58 -3.85
CA THR A 97 17.96 -7.85 -3.16
C THR A 97 16.55 -7.83 -2.57
N VAL A 98 15.77 -8.88 -2.82
CA VAL A 98 14.45 -9.07 -2.22
C VAL A 98 14.46 -10.32 -1.36
N VAL A 99 14.21 -10.16 -0.06
CA VAL A 99 14.11 -11.27 0.89
C VAL A 99 12.66 -11.65 1.07
N VAL A 100 12.36 -12.94 0.97
CA VAL A 100 11.00 -13.47 1.14
C VAL A 100 11.02 -14.68 2.09
N PRO A 101 9.96 -14.94 2.84
CA PRO A 101 9.90 -16.15 3.66
C PRO A 101 9.85 -17.40 2.78
N LYS A 102 10.37 -18.53 3.29
CA LYS A 102 10.41 -19.81 2.56
C LYS A 102 9.02 -20.36 2.20
N ASN A 103 8.00 -19.99 2.98
CA ASN A 103 6.61 -20.35 2.73
C ASN A 103 5.85 -19.37 1.82
N ALA A 104 6.55 -18.40 1.22
CA ALA A 104 5.94 -17.54 0.22
C ALA A 104 5.39 -18.37 -0.94
N SER A 105 4.18 -18.03 -1.44
CA SER A 105 3.56 -18.82 -2.51
C SER A 105 4.44 -18.87 -3.77
N ALA A 106 4.47 -20.02 -4.44
CA ALA A 106 5.23 -20.19 -5.68
C ALA A 106 4.87 -19.14 -6.75
N ALA A 107 3.61 -18.70 -6.79
CA ALA A 107 3.16 -17.68 -7.71
C ALA A 107 3.82 -16.30 -7.42
N LYS A 108 3.96 -15.91 -6.14
CA LYS A 108 4.65 -14.67 -5.74
C LYS A 108 6.15 -14.75 -6.05
N VAL A 109 6.80 -15.87 -5.71
CA VAL A 109 8.23 -16.11 -6.02
C VAL A 109 8.47 -16.07 -7.53
N LYS A 110 7.62 -16.73 -8.33
CA LYS A 110 7.71 -16.70 -9.80
C LYS A 110 7.58 -15.27 -10.37
N LYS A 111 6.65 -14.46 -9.85
CA LYS A 111 6.50 -13.07 -10.29
C LYS A 111 7.78 -12.26 -10.04
N LEU A 112 8.40 -12.39 -8.87
CA LEU A 112 9.67 -11.74 -8.55
C LEU A 112 10.82 -12.24 -9.43
N GLY A 113 10.86 -13.53 -9.73
CA GLY A 113 11.86 -14.15 -10.61
C GLY A 113 11.84 -13.68 -12.07
N ASN A 114 10.84 -12.89 -12.48
CA ASN A 114 10.83 -12.26 -13.80
C ASN A 114 11.70 -10.98 -13.87
N TYR A 115 12.25 -10.53 -12.75
CA TYR A 115 13.11 -9.37 -12.66
C TYR A 115 14.57 -9.76 -12.38
N MET A 116 15.51 -8.95 -12.82
CA MET A 116 16.94 -9.13 -12.54
C MET A 116 17.29 -8.64 -11.13
N ILE A 117 16.91 -9.41 -10.12
CA ILE A 117 17.15 -9.14 -8.70
C ILE A 117 17.81 -10.35 -8.04
N GLU A 118 18.51 -10.13 -6.93
CA GLU A 118 18.87 -11.21 -6.01
C GLU A 118 17.64 -11.56 -5.16
N LEU A 119 17.11 -12.77 -5.31
CA LEU A 119 15.97 -13.28 -4.54
C LEU A 119 16.45 -14.26 -3.47
N ILE A 120 16.25 -13.90 -2.21
CA ILE A 120 16.65 -14.74 -1.05
C ILE A 120 15.40 -15.25 -0.35
N GLN A 121 15.31 -16.58 -0.19
CA GLN A 121 14.27 -17.22 0.61
C GLN A 121 14.81 -17.55 2.00
N PHE A 122 14.32 -16.86 3.04
CA PHE A 122 14.81 -17.01 4.41
C PHE A 122 13.66 -16.98 5.43
N GLY A 123 13.81 -17.82 6.49
CA GLY A 123 12.83 -17.89 7.57
C GLY A 123 11.50 -18.53 7.18
N SER A 124 10.58 -18.56 8.12
CA SER A 124 9.24 -19.13 8.01
C SER A 124 8.13 -18.07 8.12
N SER A 125 8.49 -16.82 8.46
CA SER A 125 7.58 -15.69 8.62
C SER A 125 8.11 -14.44 7.92
N PHE A 126 7.23 -13.45 7.76
CA PHE A 126 7.61 -12.13 7.28
C PHE A 126 8.65 -11.48 8.19
N ASP A 127 8.46 -11.56 9.51
CA ASP A 127 9.35 -10.93 10.50
C ASP A 127 10.77 -11.51 10.44
N GLU A 128 10.89 -12.84 10.29
CA GLU A 128 12.20 -13.48 10.11
C GLU A 128 12.88 -13.05 8.80
N ALA A 129 12.13 -12.96 7.71
CA ALA A 129 12.65 -12.48 6.43
C ALA A 129 13.07 -11.01 6.51
N GLN A 130 12.29 -10.17 7.19
CA GLN A 130 12.61 -8.75 7.40
C GLN A 130 13.86 -8.58 8.27
N ALA A 131 13.94 -9.26 9.39
CA ALA A 131 15.10 -9.21 10.27
C ALA A 131 16.39 -9.64 9.54
N HIS A 132 16.30 -10.69 8.73
CA HIS A 132 17.42 -11.12 7.90
C HIS A 132 17.80 -10.09 6.83
N GLY A 133 16.80 -9.50 6.15
CA GLY A 133 17.03 -8.43 5.18
C GLY A 133 17.70 -7.20 5.79
N MET A 134 17.30 -6.80 7.00
CA MET A 134 17.94 -5.70 7.73
C MET A 134 19.39 -6.02 8.14
N ALA A 135 19.65 -7.25 8.60
CA ALA A 135 21.00 -7.70 8.93
C ALA A 135 21.91 -7.71 7.69
N LEU A 136 21.43 -8.20 6.55
CA LEU A 136 22.15 -8.15 5.27
C LEU A 136 22.40 -6.73 4.78
N ALA A 137 21.44 -5.81 5.00
CA ALA A 137 21.60 -4.41 4.66
C ALA A 137 22.79 -3.78 5.42
N GLU A 138 22.91 -4.08 6.72
CA GLU A 138 24.01 -3.63 7.56
C GLU A 138 25.33 -4.26 7.14
N GLU A 139 25.37 -5.59 6.97
CA GLU A 139 26.55 -6.34 6.56
C GLU A 139 27.13 -5.85 5.22
N ARG A 140 26.24 -5.61 4.24
CA ARG A 140 26.63 -5.21 2.88
C ARG A 140 26.77 -3.68 2.72
N SER A 141 26.44 -2.90 3.76
CA SER A 141 26.38 -1.43 3.73
C SER A 141 25.46 -0.90 2.63
N ILE A 142 24.33 -1.54 2.39
CA ILE A 142 23.32 -1.14 1.41
C ILE A 142 22.04 -0.67 2.09
N ARG A 143 21.21 0.10 1.38
CA ARG A 143 20.02 0.70 1.94
C ARG A 143 18.86 -0.32 2.05
N PHE A 144 18.36 -0.54 3.27
CA PHE A 144 17.06 -1.24 3.46
C PHE A 144 15.90 -0.29 3.18
N ILE A 145 14.97 -0.72 2.33
CA ILE A 145 13.76 0.04 1.99
C ILE A 145 12.55 -0.63 2.64
N SER A 146 12.01 0.03 3.68
CA SER A 146 10.77 -0.39 4.34
C SER A 146 9.56 -0.12 3.44
N PRO A 147 8.51 -0.99 3.44
CA PRO A 147 7.31 -0.82 2.62
C PRO A 147 6.41 0.37 3.02
N PHE A 148 6.64 1.02 4.16
CA PHE A 148 5.84 2.13 4.69
C PHE A 148 6.63 3.09 5.59
N ASN A 149 7.54 2.61 6.44
CA ASN A 149 8.33 3.43 7.35
C ASN A 149 9.61 3.94 6.63
N ASN A 150 9.42 4.78 5.62
CA ASN A 150 10.48 5.35 4.81
C ASN A 150 9.98 6.65 4.14
N SER A 151 10.69 7.76 4.32
CA SER A 151 10.30 9.09 3.84
C SER A 151 10.10 9.12 2.32
N ASP A 152 11.02 8.51 1.55
CA ASP A 152 10.94 8.50 0.09
C ASP A 152 9.79 7.62 -0.40
N VAL A 153 9.52 6.48 0.28
CA VAL A 153 8.34 5.64 -0.01
C VAL A 153 7.05 6.45 0.21
N ILE A 154 6.92 7.15 1.33
CA ILE A 154 5.74 7.99 1.62
C ILE A 154 5.61 9.10 0.57
N ALA A 155 6.71 9.75 0.20
CA ALA A 155 6.74 10.77 -0.85
C ALA A 155 6.25 10.20 -2.21
N GLY A 156 6.68 8.99 -2.58
CA GLY A 156 6.17 8.33 -3.77
C GLY A 156 4.66 8.04 -3.71
N GLN A 157 4.16 7.61 -2.55
CA GLN A 157 2.73 7.32 -2.37
C GLN A 157 1.86 8.59 -2.40
N SER A 158 2.39 9.77 -2.02
CA SER A 158 1.65 11.03 -2.06
C SER A 158 1.16 11.39 -3.46
N THR A 159 1.89 10.97 -4.50
CA THR A 159 1.54 11.24 -5.90
C THR A 159 0.23 10.60 -6.36
N VAL A 160 -0.26 9.57 -5.65
CA VAL A 160 -1.60 9.01 -5.90
C VAL A 160 -2.66 10.07 -5.65
N PHE A 161 -2.53 10.81 -4.54
CA PHE A 161 -3.50 11.84 -4.17
C PHE A 161 -3.33 13.11 -5.04
N ASP A 162 -2.10 13.47 -5.41
CA ASP A 162 -1.84 14.55 -6.37
C ASP A 162 -2.64 14.32 -7.67
N GLU A 163 -2.61 13.09 -8.20
CA GLU A 163 -3.38 12.72 -9.40
C GLU A 163 -4.90 12.72 -9.16
N ILE A 164 -5.36 12.25 -8.00
CA ILE A 164 -6.79 12.29 -7.65
C ILE A 164 -7.31 13.72 -7.66
N LEU A 165 -6.58 14.68 -7.07
CA LEU A 165 -6.99 16.09 -7.03
C LEU A 165 -7.11 16.71 -8.42
N LEU A 166 -6.26 16.28 -9.37
CA LEU A 166 -6.33 16.75 -10.75
C LEU A 166 -7.47 16.11 -11.55
N GLN A 167 -7.76 14.84 -11.29
CA GLN A 167 -8.73 14.05 -12.06
C GLN A 167 -10.16 14.12 -11.50
N ALA A 168 -10.29 14.35 -10.21
CA ALA A 168 -11.56 14.41 -9.48
C ALA A 168 -11.53 15.53 -8.42
N PRO A 169 -11.45 16.80 -8.85
CA PRO A 169 -11.36 17.96 -7.94
C PRO A 169 -12.59 18.09 -7.03
N GLU A 170 -13.68 17.46 -7.41
CA GLU A 170 -14.92 17.41 -6.64
C GLU A 170 -14.92 16.39 -5.50
N LEU A 171 -13.88 15.61 -5.30
CA LEU A 171 -13.80 14.65 -4.20
C LEU A 171 -13.96 15.36 -2.85
N GLU A 172 -14.81 14.82 -1.97
CA GLU A 172 -15.08 15.34 -0.64
C GLU A 172 -14.68 14.36 0.48
N HIS A 173 -14.64 13.07 0.17
CA HIS A 173 -14.25 12.04 1.14
C HIS A 173 -13.47 10.91 0.47
N LEU A 174 -12.25 10.64 0.93
CA LEU A 174 -11.41 9.56 0.45
C LEU A 174 -11.31 8.43 1.50
N VAL A 175 -11.66 7.22 1.10
CA VAL A 175 -11.57 6.01 1.91
C VAL A 175 -10.35 5.18 1.48
N ILE A 176 -9.44 4.91 2.39
CA ILE A 176 -8.14 4.29 2.10
C ILE A 176 -7.96 3.00 2.89
N SER A 177 -7.67 1.90 2.22
CA SER A 177 -7.22 0.67 2.85
C SER A 177 -5.84 0.83 3.46
N VAL A 178 -5.67 0.50 4.74
CA VAL A 178 -4.46 0.83 5.53
C VAL A 178 -3.82 -0.44 6.09
N GLY A 179 -2.55 -0.69 5.73
CA GLY A 179 -1.66 -1.59 6.44
C GLY A 179 -0.74 -0.77 7.38
N GLY A 180 0.55 -0.68 7.07
CA GLY A 180 1.52 0.15 7.81
C GLY A 180 1.42 1.66 7.57
N GLY A 181 0.38 2.16 6.95
CA GLY A 181 0.07 3.59 6.88
C GLY A 181 0.73 4.41 5.77
N GLY A 182 1.64 3.84 4.98
CA GLY A 182 2.42 4.62 4.00
C GLY A 182 1.58 5.33 2.92
N LEU A 183 0.51 4.68 2.39
CA LEU A 183 -0.39 5.30 1.43
C LEU A 183 -1.25 6.40 2.07
N LEU A 184 -1.80 6.11 3.25
CA LEU A 184 -2.60 7.08 4.01
C LEU A 184 -1.78 8.31 4.39
N SER A 185 -0.56 8.12 4.91
CA SER A 185 0.36 9.22 5.23
C SER A 185 0.70 10.06 3.99
N GLY A 186 0.97 9.41 2.85
CA GLY A 186 1.19 10.11 1.58
C GLY A 186 -0.01 10.95 1.15
N ALA A 187 -1.24 10.40 1.27
CA ALA A 187 -2.46 11.13 0.96
C ALA A 187 -2.68 12.35 1.86
N LEU A 188 -2.42 12.22 3.18
CA LEU A 188 -2.55 13.33 4.14
C LEU A 188 -1.55 14.44 3.84
N ILE A 189 -0.29 14.10 3.57
CA ILE A 189 0.74 15.08 3.20
C ILE A 189 0.39 15.81 1.91
N SER A 190 -0.05 15.09 0.88
CA SER A 190 -0.47 15.72 -0.38
C SER A 190 -1.71 16.59 -0.19
N ARG A 191 -2.71 16.14 0.57
CA ARG A 191 -3.91 16.91 0.93
C ARG A 191 -3.53 18.26 1.53
N ASP A 192 -2.65 18.24 2.53
CA ASP A 192 -2.24 19.46 3.24
C ASP A 192 -1.39 20.37 2.36
N ALA A 193 -0.48 19.81 1.56
CA ALA A 193 0.35 20.55 0.62
C ALA A 193 -0.48 21.30 -0.45
N HIS A 194 -1.65 20.77 -0.81
CA HIS A 194 -2.58 21.38 -1.77
C HIS A 194 -3.67 22.24 -1.09
N GLY A 195 -3.62 22.41 0.23
CA GLY A 195 -4.62 23.19 0.98
C GLY A 195 -6.03 22.60 0.96
N ARG A 196 -6.15 21.26 0.75
CA ARG A 196 -7.43 20.54 0.64
C ARG A 196 -7.83 19.87 1.96
N ALA A 197 -7.67 20.58 3.09
CA ALA A 197 -8.14 20.12 4.40
C ALA A 197 -9.67 19.89 4.46
N ASP A 198 -10.40 20.41 3.47
CA ASP A 198 -11.83 20.17 3.25
C ASP A 198 -12.15 18.70 2.89
N ILE A 199 -11.20 17.96 2.31
CA ILE A 199 -11.37 16.54 1.97
C ILE A 199 -11.21 15.70 3.22
N ARG A 200 -12.27 15.01 3.60
CA ARG A 200 -12.21 14.00 4.67
C ARG A 200 -11.42 12.78 4.22
N VAL A 201 -10.70 12.18 5.14
CA VAL A 201 -9.96 10.94 4.90
C VAL A 201 -10.30 9.94 5.99
N THR A 202 -10.65 8.73 5.60
CA THR A 202 -10.94 7.62 6.51
C THR A 202 -10.07 6.42 6.14
N GLY A 203 -9.39 5.86 7.12
CA GLY A 203 -8.63 4.61 6.96
C GLY A 203 -9.49 3.38 7.22
N VAL A 204 -9.20 2.28 6.54
CA VAL A 204 -9.90 0.99 6.73
C VAL A 204 -8.90 -0.13 6.91
N GLN A 205 -9.10 -0.94 7.94
CA GLN A 205 -8.30 -2.16 8.19
C GLN A 205 -9.20 -3.40 8.26
N PRO A 206 -8.68 -4.59 7.93
CA PRO A 206 -9.37 -5.83 8.22
C PRO A 206 -9.45 -6.04 9.73
N TYR A 207 -10.61 -6.45 10.22
CA TYR A 207 -10.82 -6.75 11.64
C TYR A 207 -9.86 -7.83 12.13
N GLU A 208 -9.52 -8.77 11.28
CA GLU A 208 -8.64 -9.91 11.56
C GLU A 208 -7.17 -9.51 11.79
N SER A 209 -6.76 -8.32 11.31
CA SER A 209 -5.38 -7.83 11.44
C SER A 209 -5.34 -6.31 11.44
N ALA A 210 -5.81 -5.71 12.54
CA ALA A 210 -6.01 -4.25 12.68
C ALA A 210 -4.88 -3.59 13.48
N ALA A 211 -3.61 -3.78 13.08
CA ALA A 211 -2.45 -3.33 13.85
C ALA A 211 -2.48 -1.83 14.16
N LEU A 212 -2.59 -1.00 13.14
CA LEU A 212 -2.58 0.45 13.31
C LEU A 212 -3.77 0.95 14.15
N TYR A 213 -4.95 0.34 13.99
CA TYR A 213 -6.14 0.66 14.79
C TYR A 213 -5.87 0.49 16.31
N HIS A 214 -5.20 -0.58 16.69
CA HIS A 214 -4.87 -0.86 18.10
C HIS A 214 -3.71 0.01 18.60
N VAL A 215 -2.66 0.17 17.80
CA VAL A 215 -1.48 0.98 18.16
C VAL A 215 -1.86 2.45 18.38
N LEU A 216 -2.68 3.04 17.54
CA LEU A 216 -3.18 4.41 17.76
C LEU A 216 -4.09 4.57 18.97
N ARG A 217 -4.52 3.46 19.58
CA ARG A 217 -5.27 3.43 20.84
C ARG A 217 -4.42 3.01 22.04
N GLY A 218 -3.09 2.98 21.86
CA GLY A 218 -2.13 2.77 22.96
C GLY A 218 -1.70 1.31 23.16
N ALA A 219 -2.10 0.36 22.31
CA ALA A 219 -1.54 -0.98 22.32
C ALA A 219 -0.13 -0.98 21.71
N SER A 220 0.76 -1.85 22.19
CA SER A 220 2.01 -2.16 21.51
C SER A 220 1.79 -3.14 20.36
N MET A 221 2.67 -3.16 19.37
CA MET A 221 2.60 -4.14 18.27
C MET A 221 2.63 -5.59 18.76
N ALA A 222 3.34 -5.87 19.83
CA ALA A 222 3.41 -7.20 20.44
C ALA A 222 2.08 -7.69 21.04
N GLU A 223 1.15 -6.77 21.34
CA GLU A 223 -0.18 -7.10 21.88
C GLU A 223 -1.24 -7.30 20.79
N VAL A 224 -0.92 -6.94 19.55
CA VAL A 224 -1.87 -7.07 18.44
C VAL A 224 -1.99 -8.52 18.00
N VAL A 225 -3.22 -9.01 18.01
CA VAL A 225 -3.53 -10.36 17.55
C VAL A 225 -3.81 -10.33 16.03
N HIS A 226 -3.02 -11.09 15.29
CA HIS A 226 -3.22 -11.27 13.86
C HIS A 226 -3.90 -12.61 13.58
N ARG A 227 -4.96 -12.57 12.77
CA ARG A 227 -5.66 -13.75 12.25
C ARG A 227 -5.52 -13.78 10.73
N PRO A 228 -5.72 -14.93 10.09
CA PRO A 228 -5.70 -15.03 8.63
C PRO A 228 -6.73 -14.09 7.98
N THR A 229 -6.31 -13.42 6.91
CA THR A 229 -7.16 -12.55 6.07
C THR A 229 -6.68 -12.59 4.63
N ILE A 230 -7.59 -12.48 3.67
CA ILE A 230 -7.25 -12.30 2.26
C ILE A 230 -6.70 -10.89 1.96
N ALA A 231 -6.85 -9.96 2.89
CA ALA A 231 -6.24 -8.63 2.82
C ALA A 231 -4.76 -8.67 3.28
N ASP A 232 -3.98 -9.61 2.75
CA ASP A 232 -2.61 -9.93 3.16
C ASP A 232 -1.63 -8.74 3.07
N GLY A 233 -1.87 -7.81 2.14
CA GLY A 233 -1.10 -6.57 2.02
C GLY A 233 -1.37 -5.53 3.12
N LEU A 234 -2.39 -5.74 3.95
CA LEU A 234 -2.72 -4.91 5.12
C LEU A 234 -2.35 -5.60 6.44
N ALA A 235 -2.15 -6.92 6.40
CA ALA A 235 -1.87 -7.73 7.59
C ALA A 235 -0.44 -7.54 8.08
N GLY A 236 -0.25 -7.50 9.40
CA GLY A 236 1.06 -7.44 10.05
C GLY A 236 1.85 -6.14 9.82
N GLY A 237 1.28 -5.20 9.10
CA GLY A 237 1.96 -3.93 8.76
C GLY A 237 1.91 -2.93 9.91
N GLY A 238 2.95 -2.88 10.71
CA GLY A 238 3.12 -1.85 11.73
C GLY A 238 4.47 -2.01 12.42
N ASP A 239 5.08 -0.90 12.76
CA ASP A 239 6.28 -0.84 13.60
C ASP A 239 5.97 0.14 14.75
N ASP A 240 6.30 -0.20 15.99
CA ASP A 240 6.26 0.74 17.09
C ASP A 240 7.20 1.93 16.77
N GLY A 241 6.69 3.16 16.91
CA GLY A 241 7.45 4.37 16.57
C GLY A 241 7.67 4.63 15.08
N SER A 242 6.84 4.03 14.21
CA SER A 242 6.82 4.36 12.78
C SER A 242 6.40 5.80 12.55
N VAL A 243 7.06 6.50 11.61
CA VAL A 243 6.69 7.86 11.20
C VAL A 243 5.24 7.94 10.68
N THR A 244 4.71 6.85 10.13
CA THR A 244 3.32 6.78 9.67
C THR A 244 2.32 6.82 10.82
N ASN A 245 2.65 6.24 11.99
CA ASN A 245 1.81 6.30 13.19
C ASN A 245 1.65 7.75 13.65
N ASP A 246 2.77 8.49 13.75
CA ASP A 246 2.77 9.89 14.19
C ASP A 246 2.01 10.78 13.21
N LEU A 247 2.22 10.59 11.91
CA LEU A 247 1.52 11.32 10.86
C LEU A 247 0.00 11.10 10.92
N ILE A 248 -0.44 9.85 11.03
CA ILE A 248 -1.87 9.53 11.05
C ILE A 248 -2.51 10.01 12.36
N ALA A 249 -1.84 9.84 13.50
CA ALA A 249 -2.32 10.34 14.79
C ALA A 249 -2.47 11.85 14.81
N SER A 250 -1.52 12.59 14.21
CA SER A 250 -1.56 14.07 14.19
C SER A 250 -2.72 14.65 13.36
N HIS A 251 -3.33 13.84 12.49
CA HIS A 251 -4.47 14.23 11.64
C HIS A 251 -5.82 13.72 12.16
N ASP A 252 -5.84 13.04 13.29
CA ASP A 252 -7.06 12.47 13.91
C ASP A 252 -7.92 11.67 12.91
N VAL A 253 -7.27 10.86 12.07
CA VAL A 253 -7.94 10.10 11.01
C VAL A 253 -8.75 8.96 11.62
N PRO A 254 -10.07 8.88 11.36
CA PRO A 254 -10.86 7.74 11.79
C PRO A 254 -10.41 6.46 11.08
N LEU A 255 -10.27 5.37 11.87
CA LEU A 255 -9.99 4.04 11.36
C LEU A 255 -11.20 3.14 11.56
N LEU A 256 -11.70 2.59 10.47
CA LEU A 256 -12.80 1.61 10.44
C LEU A 256 -12.25 0.19 10.32
N LEU A 257 -13.01 -0.76 10.86
CA LEU A 257 -12.69 -2.19 10.77
C LEU A 257 -13.75 -2.90 9.93
N VAL A 258 -13.29 -3.72 8.98
CA VAL A 258 -14.15 -4.51 8.10
C VAL A 258 -13.88 -5.99 8.30
N PRO A 259 -14.90 -6.83 8.57
CA PRO A 259 -14.72 -8.26 8.73
C PRO A 259 -14.32 -8.95 7.42
N GLU A 260 -13.62 -10.07 7.51
CA GLU A 260 -13.14 -10.87 6.39
C GLU A 260 -14.24 -11.21 5.38
N ILE A 261 -15.44 -11.58 5.86
CA ILE A 261 -16.56 -11.93 4.98
C ILE A 261 -16.97 -10.77 4.06
N GLU A 262 -16.92 -9.54 4.55
CA GLU A 262 -17.26 -8.36 3.76
C GLU A 262 -16.15 -8.00 2.76
N ILE A 263 -14.90 -8.26 3.11
CA ILE A 263 -13.76 -8.11 2.19
C ILE A 263 -13.89 -9.11 1.03
N ARG A 264 -14.21 -10.38 1.33
CA ARG A 264 -14.46 -11.43 0.31
C ARG A 264 -15.63 -11.05 -0.59
N ARG A 265 -16.74 -10.59 0.00
CA ARG A 265 -17.90 -10.10 -0.74
C ARG A 265 -17.55 -8.94 -1.67
N ALA A 266 -16.74 -7.98 -1.20
CA ALA A 266 -16.30 -6.83 -1.99
C ALA A 266 -15.41 -7.23 -3.18
N VAL A 267 -14.50 -8.22 -3.03
CA VAL A 267 -13.75 -8.80 -4.16
C VAL A 267 -14.70 -9.34 -5.22
N ARG A 268 -15.72 -10.11 -4.81
CA ARG A 268 -16.71 -10.67 -5.71
C ARG A 268 -17.54 -9.61 -6.39
N GLU A 269 -18.13 -8.68 -5.63
CA GLU A 269 -18.95 -7.59 -6.18
C GLU A 269 -18.19 -6.72 -7.17
N ALA A 270 -16.92 -6.43 -6.89
CA ALA A 270 -16.06 -5.68 -7.82
C ALA A 270 -15.93 -6.40 -9.17
N ALA A 271 -15.74 -7.72 -9.15
CA ALA A 271 -15.63 -8.51 -10.37
C ALA A 271 -16.97 -8.67 -11.11
N GLU A 272 -18.04 -9.06 -10.40
CA GLU A 272 -19.35 -9.37 -11.01
C GLU A 272 -20.10 -8.11 -11.48
N ASN A 273 -20.13 -7.05 -10.64
CA ASN A 273 -20.98 -5.88 -10.89
C ASN A 273 -20.22 -4.74 -11.60
N ASN A 274 -18.92 -4.66 -11.43
CA ASN A 274 -18.13 -3.55 -11.97
C ASN A 274 -17.09 -3.99 -13.00
N GLY A 275 -16.88 -5.30 -13.22
CA GLY A 275 -15.94 -5.84 -14.19
C GLY A 275 -14.47 -5.53 -13.86
N ILE A 276 -14.15 -5.28 -12.58
CA ILE A 276 -12.78 -5.00 -12.13
C ILE A 276 -12.28 -6.08 -11.17
N VAL A 277 -11.01 -6.45 -11.34
CA VAL A 277 -10.33 -7.33 -10.40
C VAL A 277 -9.50 -6.49 -9.44
N ILE A 278 -9.82 -6.60 -8.14
CA ILE A 278 -9.05 -6.01 -7.04
C ILE A 278 -8.72 -7.10 -6.01
N GLU A 279 -7.57 -6.97 -5.35
CA GLU A 279 -7.14 -7.90 -4.29
C GLU A 279 -7.85 -7.59 -2.96
N GLY A 280 -7.81 -8.52 -1.99
CA GLY A 280 -8.45 -8.35 -0.68
C GLY A 280 -8.04 -7.05 0.03
N SER A 281 -6.77 -6.66 -0.07
CA SER A 281 -6.27 -5.40 0.51
C SER A 281 -6.96 -4.16 -0.08
N ALA A 282 -7.20 -4.13 -1.37
CA ALA A 282 -7.92 -3.03 -2.02
C ALA A 282 -9.41 -3.05 -1.72
N SER A 283 -9.97 -4.25 -1.50
CA SER A 283 -11.39 -4.46 -1.26
C SER A 283 -11.87 -4.02 0.12
N ALA A 284 -10.99 -3.80 1.09
CA ALA A 284 -11.38 -3.31 2.41
C ALA A 284 -12.08 -1.94 2.33
N SER A 285 -11.56 -0.99 1.53
CA SER A 285 -12.22 0.32 1.32
C SER A 285 -13.54 0.19 0.56
N TYR A 286 -13.60 -0.69 -0.44
CA TYR A 286 -14.84 -1.01 -1.16
C TYR A 286 -15.90 -1.53 -0.18
N ALA A 287 -15.54 -2.50 0.66
CA ALA A 287 -16.42 -3.09 1.66
C ALA A 287 -16.92 -2.06 2.69
N ALA A 288 -16.06 -1.15 3.16
CA ALA A 288 -16.48 -0.09 4.08
C ALA A 288 -17.55 0.83 3.48
N ILE A 289 -17.45 1.15 2.18
CA ILE A 289 -18.44 1.98 1.48
C ILE A 289 -19.74 1.21 1.26
N THR A 290 -19.67 -0.05 0.82
CA THR A 290 -20.87 -0.83 0.50
C THR A 290 -21.65 -1.32 1.73
N ASN A 291 -21.01 -1.36 2.90
CA ASN A 291 -21.67 -1.71 4.17
C ASN A 291 -22.07 -0.48 5.00
N ASP A 292 -22.16 0.70 4.37
CA ASP A 292 -22.59 1.94 5.01
C ASP A 292 -21.81 2.30 6.29
N LEU A 293 -20.53 1.84 6.39
CA LEU A 293 -19.66 2.23 7.50
C LEU A 293 -19.14 3.65 7.32
N VAL A 294 -19.22 4.18 6.10
CA VAL A 294 -18.86 5.54 5.74
C VAL A 294 -20.15 6.36 5.68
N ASP A 295 -20.35 7.22 6.70
CA ASP A 295 -21.53 8.07 6.79
C ASP A 295 -21.40 9.25 5.82
N ASP A 296 -21.89 9.07 4.60
CA ASP A 296 -21.75 10.05 3.53
C ASP A 296 -22.81 9.95 2.43
N ALA A 297 -24.07 9.91 2.81
CA ALA A 297 -25.18 9.82 1.84
C ALA A 297 -25.19 10.98 0.81
N THR A 298 -24.50 12.10 1.08
CA THR A 298 -24.50 13.31 0.26
C THR A 298 -23.13 13.69 -0.29
N SER A 299 -22.05 13.06 0.17
CA SER A 299 -20.68 13.43 -0.21
C SER A 299 -20.21 12.68 -1.46
N ARG A 300 -19.32 13.31 -2.21
CA ARG A 300 -18.58 12.68 -3.31
C ARG A 300 -17.46 11.82 -2.74
N VAL A 301 -17.81 10.56 -2.49
CA VAL A 301 -16.92 9.57 -1.89
C VAL A 301 -16.04 8.96 -2.97
N GLY A 302 -14.79 8.68 -2.62
CA GLY A 302 -13.87 7.92 -3.46
C GLY A 302 -13.04 6.94 -2.66
N PHE A 303 -12.46 5.96 -3.34
CA PHE A 303 -11.46 5.06 -2.78
C PHE A 303 -10.34 4.76 -3.79
N ILE A 304 -9.28 4.13 -3.31
CA ILE A 304 -8.16 3.71 -4.14
C ILE A 304 -8.24 2.20 -4.35
N ALA A 305 -8.47 1.75 -5.58
CA ALA A 305 -8.29 0.35 -6.00
C ALA A 305 -6.79 0.05 -6.01
N SER A 306 -6.23 -0.15 -4.84
CA SER A 306 -4.81 -0.07 -4.53
C SER A 306 -3.97 -1.20 -5.14
N GLY A 307 -4.60 -2.35 -5.48
CA GLY A 307 -3.92 -3.47 -6.10
C GLY A 307 -4.85 -4.54 -6.65
N ARG A 308 -4.28 -5.42 -7.53
CA ARG A 308 -4.96 -6.57 -8.15
C ARG A 308 -4.16 -7.88 -8.06
N ASN A 309 -3.15 -7.94 -7.20
CA ASN A 309 -2.27 -9.11 -7.11
C ASN A 309 -2.89 -10.25 -6.30
N ILE A 310 -4.12 -10.61 -6.61
CA ILE A 310 -4.82 -11.81 -6.11
C ILE A 310 -4.43 -13.04 -6.96
N SER A 311 -4.33 -14.21 -6.37
CA SER A 311 -4.13 -15.44 -7.15
C SER A 311 -5.42 -15.86 -7.85
N LEU A 312 -5.30 -16.53 -9.00
CA LEU A 312 -6.48 -16.99 -9.73
C LEU A 312 -7.25 -18.02 -8.92
N GLU A 313 -6.57 -18.87 -8.17
CA GLU A 313 -7.18 -19.89 -7.31
C GLU A 313 -8.07 -19.24 -6.25
N LEU A 314 -7.55 -18.24 -5.53
CA LEU A 314 -8.32 -17.50 -4.51
C LEU A 314 -9.48 -16.72 -5.11
N LEU A 315 -9.28 -16.09 -6.27
CA LEU A 315 -10.35 -15.37 -6.95
C LEU A 315 -11.48 -16.33 -7.35
N LEU A 316 -11.16 -17.49 -7.92
CA LEU A 316 -12.16 -18.51 -8.28
C LEU A 316 -12.88 -19.07 -7.06
N GLU A 317 -12.17 -19.30 -5.96
CA GLU A 317 -12.77 -19.70 -4.68
C GLU A 317 -13.83 -18.68 -4.22
N ILE A 318 -13.47 -17.40 -4.18
CA ILE A 318 -14.37 -16.32 -3.76
C ILE A 318 -15.59 -16.20 -4.67
N LEU A 319 -15.40 -16.34 -5.99
CA LEU A 319 -16.51 -16.26 -6.95
C LEU A 319 -17.49 -17.44 -6.86
N GLN A 320 -17.05 -18.59 -6.33
CA GLN A 320 -17.86 -19.78 -6.13
C GLN A 320 -18.51 -19.88 -4.76
N GLU A 321 -18.16 -19.00 -3.80
CA GLU A 321 -18.77 -19.01 -2.48
C GLU A 321 -20.29 -18.73 -2.57
N PRO A 322 -21.14 -19.43 -1.80
CA PRO A 322 -22.54 -19.07 -1.73
C PRO A 322 -22.68 -17.65 -1.20
N LEU A 323 -23.54 -16.86 -1.83
CA LEU A 323 -23.97 -15.57 -1.28
C LEU A 323 -24.80 -15.87 -0.02
N ALA A 324 -24.25 -15.56 1.16
CA ALA A 324 -25.00 -15.65 2.42
C ALA A 324 -25.89 -14.41 2.58
#